data_51f6649a727f0524461e024f935b20bb
#
_entry.id   51f6649a727f0524461e024f935b20bb
#
_cell.length_a   1.000
_cell.length_b   1.000
_cell.length_c   1.000
_cell.angle_alpha   90.00
_cell.angle_beta   90.00
_cell.angle_gamma   90.00
#
_symmetry.space_group_name_H-M   'P 1'
#
loop_
_entity.id
_entity.type
_entity.pdbx_description
1 polymer ?
#
loop_
_entity_poly.entity_id
_entity_poly.type
_entity_poly.pdbx_seq_one_letter_code
_entity_poly.pdbx_strand_id
1 'polypeptide(L)'
;ELDTARSALEGDMHWAERTIESRLQAHRDFLAELGREQEFKQLTYESFQVRAARYVREATEIQAIIWVDTDGKVEWVAPNEGTSTFVGDQLAGNRWSALQEALRIRRELVSPDYRDNTLGPMHDIILPVQRGSADLGAFIAVQSLEGLLRATLPAVFTARYSLTVVN
;
A
#
# COMPACT_ATOMS: atom_id res chain seq x y z
N GLU A 1 -34.83 1.25 -20.84
CA GLU A 1 -34.24 0.29 -19.87
C GLU A 1 -32.74 0.16 -20.00
N LEU A 2 -32.18 -0.03 -21.21
CA LEU A 2 -30.74 -0.14 -21.45
C LEU A 2 -29.97 1.13 -21.08
N ASP A 3 -30.50 2.31 -21.38
CA ASP A 3 -29.89 3.60 -21.06
C ASP A 3 -29.87 3.85 -19.55
N THR A 4 -30.89 3.46 -18.82
CA THR A 4 -30.99 3.56 -17.37
C THR A 4 -29.97 2.63 -16.70
N ALA A 5 -29.84 1.39 -17.18
CA ALA A 5 -28.87 0.42 -16.67
C ALA A 5 -27.42 0.88 -16.92
N ARG A 6 -27.17 1.45 -18.11
CA ARG A 6 -25.87 2.01 -18.46
C ARG A 6 -25.49 3.19 -17.56
N SER A 7 -26.41 4.13 -17.36
CA SER A 7 -26.19 5.28 -16.49
C SER A 7 -25.95 4.87 -15.04
N ALA A 8 -26.66 3.86 -14.53
CA ALA A 8 -26.45 3.33 -13.21
C ALA A 8 -25.06 2.70 -13.07
N LEU A 9 -24.63 1.93 -14.07
CA LEU A 9 -23.29 1.33 -14.10
C LEU A 9 -22.18 2.38 -14.12
N GLU A 10 -22.32 3.40 -14.97
CA GLU A 10 -21.37 4.51 -15.06
C GLU A 10 -21.26 5.25 -13.72
N GLY A 11 -22.38 5.49 -13.04
CA GLY A 11 -22.41 6.10 -11.71
C GLY A 11 -21.73 5.23 -10.65
N ASP A 12 -22.00 3.94 -10.65
CA ASP A 12 -21.39 2.98 -9.72
C ASP A 12 -19.86 2.89 -9.93
N MET A 13 -19.41 2.86 -11.18
CA MET A 13 -17.99 2.85 -11.51
C MET A 13 -17.29 4.13 -11.06
N HIS A 14 -17.89 5.28 -11.27
CA HIS A 14 -17.36 6.57 -10.86
C HIS A 14 -17.24 6.70 -9.34
N TRP A 15 -18.22 6.19 -8.62
CA TRP A 15 -18.18 6.10 -7.17
C TRP A 15 -17.05 5.18 -6.69
N ALA A 16 -16.89 4.01 -7.31
CA ALA A 16 -15.84 3.05 -6.97
C ALA A 16 -14.44 3.65 -7.18
N GLU A 17 -14.22 4.31 -8.32
CA GLU A 17 -12.93 4.99 -8.58
C GLU A 17 -12.60 6.02 -7.51
N ARG A 18 -13.54 6.89 -7.15
CA ARG A 18 -13.32 7.91 -6.12
C ARG A 18 -13.05 7.30 -4.76
N THR A 19 -13.74 6.22 -4.43
CA THR A 19 -13.54 5.52 -3.16
C THR A 19 -12.15 4.89 -3.09
N ILE A 20 -11.70 4.24 -4.17
CA ILE A 20 -10.36 3.66 -4.28
C ILE A 20 -9.29 4.75 -4.16
N GLU A 21 -9.42 5.86 -4.89
CA GLU A 21 -8.48 6.98 -4.81
C GLU A 21 -8.40 7.58 -3.41
N SER A 22 -9.54 7.73 -2.74
CA SER A 22 -9.59 8.23 -1.37
C SER A 22 -8.82 7.32 -0.40
N ARG A 23 -8.98 6.01 -0.54
CA ARG A 23 -8.24 5.05 0.29
C ARG A 23 -6.74 5.06 -0.01
N LEU A 24 -6.36 5.10 -1.28
CA LEU A 24 -4.95 5.21 -1.66
C LEU A 24 -4.32 6.50 -1.11
N GLN A 25 -5.04 7.61 -1.15
CA GLN A 25 -4.56 8.86 -0.59
C GLN A 25 -4.40 8.77 0.93
N ALA A 26 -5.32 8.11 1.63
CA ALA A 26 -5.19 7.87 3.07
C ALA A 26 -3.93 7.06 3.40
N HIS A 27 -3.60 6.06 2.60
CA HIS A 27 -2.37 5.27 2.79
C HIS A 27 -1.11 6.10 2.56
N ARG A 28 -1.11 6.92 1.52
CA ARG A 28 -0.01 7.87 1.24
C ARG A 28 0.18 8.86 2.39
N ASP A 29 -0.91 9.43 2.89
CA ASP A 29 -0.88 10.40 3.99
C ASP A 29 -0.33 9.76 5.27
N PHE A 30 -0.72 8.53 5.57
CA PHE A 30 -0.19 7.79 6.73
C PHE A 30 1.31 7.54 6.59
N LEU A 31 1.78 7.07 5.43
CA LEU A 31 3.20 6.87 5.17
C LEU A 31 3.98 8.19 5.23
N ALA A 32 3.40 9.27 4.70
CA ALA A 32 4.04 10.60 4.72
C ALA A 32 4.21 11.11 6.15
N GLU A 33 3.27 10.85 7.04
CA GLU A 33 3.39 11.20 8.46
C GLU A 33 4.55 10.44 9.12
N LEU A 34 4.63 9.13 8.92
CA LEU A 34 5.76 8.32 9.38
C LEU A 34 7.09 8.83 8.80
N GLY A 35 7.08 9.17 7.52
CA GLY A 35 8.27 9.67 6.81
C GLY A 35 8.80 10.98 7.40
N ARG A 36 7.92 11.91 7.74
CA ARG A 36 8.32 13.18 8.38
C ARG A 36 8.98 12.95 9.73
N GLU A 37 8.42 12.07 10.55
CA GLU A 37 9.01 11.74 11.84
C GLU A 37 10.35 11.02 11.69
N GLN A 38 10.47 10.13 10.71
CA GLN A 38 11.71 9.40 10.44
C GLN A 38 12.82 10.35 9.94
N GLU A 39 12.48 11.30 9.10
CA GLU A 39 13.40 12.33 8.61
C GLU A 39 14.07 13.09 9.75
N PHE A 40 13.32 13.43 10.80
CA PHE A 40 13.82 14.17 11.96
C PHE A 40 14.28 13.28 13.12
N LYS A 41 14.36 11.96 12.92
CA LYS A 41 14.71 10.97 13.95
C LYS A 41 13.79 10.99 15.16
N GLN A 42 12.52 11.33 14.95
CA GLN A 42 11.50 11.39 16.01
C GLN A 42 10.70 10.10 16.13
N LEU A 43 10.74 9.24 15.11
CA LEU A 43 10.01 7.98 15.10
C LEU A 43 10.81 6.90 15.82
N THR A 44 10.25 6.36 16.92
CA THR A 44 10.80 5.19 17.59
C THR A 44 10.21 3.91 17.02
N TYR A 45 10.92 2.80 17.18
CA TYR A 45 10.44 1.48 16.76
C TYR A 45 9.11 1.13 17.45
N GLU A 46 8.99 1.40 18.75
CA GLU A 46 7.77 1.13 19.51
C GLU A 46 6.58 1.95 19.01
N SER A 47 6.78 3.23 18.75
CA SER A 47 5.75 4.10 18.18
C SER A 47 5.33 3.63 16.80
N PHE A 48 6.27 3.25 15.95
CA PHE A 48 6.01 2.65 14.65
C PHE A 48 5.15 1.40 14.78
N GLN A 49 5.53 0.45 15.65
CA GLN A 49 4.81 -0.80 15.85
C GLN A 49 3.35 -0.57 16.27
N VAL A 50 3.13 0.27 17.25
CA VAL A 50 1.78 0.54 17.76
C VAL A 50 0.90 1.18 16.70
N ARG A 51 1.40 2.21 16.03
CA ARG A 51 0.64 2.99 15.05
C ARG A 51 0.39 2.20 13.77
N ALA A 52 1.40 1.55 13.25
CA ALA A 52 1.28 0.79 12.00
C ALA A 52 0.45 -0.48 12.17
N ALA A 53 0.59 -1.21 13.27
CA ALA A 53 -0.25 -2.36 13.57
C ALA A 53 -1.74 -1.98 13.71
N ARG A 54 -2.01 -0.84 14.35
CA ARG A 54 -3.37 -0.30 14.44
C ARG A 54 -3.92 0.06 13.06
N TYR A 55 -3.11 0.73 12.24
CA TYR A 55 -3.50 1.12 10.88
C TYR A 55 -3.86 -0.12 10.05
N VAL A 56 -3.05 -1.16 10.09
CA VAL A 56 -3.30 -2.43 9.37
C VAL A 56 -4.60 -3.10 9.84
N ARG A 57 -4.92 -3.04 11.13
CA ARG A 57 -6.20 -3.58 11.63
C ARG A 57 -7.41 -2.82 11.10
N GLU A 58 -7.29 -1.52 10.91
CA GLU A 58 -8.38 -0.65 10.43
C GLU A 58 -8.48 -0.64 8.90
N ALA A 59 -7.37 -0.78 8.19
CA ALA A 59 -7.30 -0.81 6.73
C ALA A 59 -7.05 -2.25 6.25
N THR A 60 -8.11 -3.02 6.07
CA THR A 60 -8.04 -4.47 5.81
C THR A 60 -7.32 -4.85 4.52
N GLU A 61 -7.23 -3.96 3.54
CA GLU A 61 -6.45 -4.15 2.32
C GLU A 61 -4.94 -4.06 2.53
N ILE A 62 -4.51 -3.40 3.61
CA ILE A 62 -3.09 -3.29 3.95
C ILE A 62 -2.69 -4.49 4.80
N GLN A 63 -1.73 -5.26 4.33
CA GLN A 63 -1.26 -6.48 5.00
C GLN A 63 -0.12 -6.20 5.97
N ALA A 64 0.71 -5.22 5.65
CA ALA A 64 1.83 -4.80 6.49
C ALA A 64 2.26 -3.38 6.13
N ILE A 65 2.86 -2.69 7.10
CA ILE A 65 3.68 -1.49 6.88
C ILE A 65 5.11 -1.89 7.21
N ILE A 66 6.04 -1.59 6.31
CA ILE A 66 7.45 -1.93 6.48
C ILE A 66 8.33 -0.69 6.30
N TRP A 67 9.46 -0.70 6.98
CA TRP A 67 10.57 0.21 6.76
C TRP A 67 11.72 -0.56 6.15
N VAL A 68 12.21 -0.10 5.00
CA VAL A 68 13.34 -0.70 4.29
C VAL A 68 14.48 0.30 4.18
N ASP A 69 15.72 -0.20 4.19
CA ASP A 69 16.89 0.62 3.90
C ASP A 69 17.05 0.88 2.38
N THR A 70 18.07 1.63 2.01
CA THR A 70 18.34 1.97 0.61
C THR A 70 18.77 0.77 -0.25
N ASP A 71 19.17 -0.33 0.38
CA ASP A 71 19.53 -1.59 -0.29
C ASP A 71 18.33 -2.54 -0.41
N GLY A 72 17.17 -2.13 0.08
CA GLY A 72 15.94 -2.92 0.01
C GLY A 72 15.82 -3.99 1.09
N LYS A 73 16.64 -3.89 2.14
CA LYS A 73 16.54 -4.79 3.29
C LYS A 73 15.47 -4.31 4.26
N VAL A 74 14.58 -5.21 4.64
CA VAL A 74 13.50 -4.93 5.58
C VAL A 74 14.07 -4.83 6.99
N GLU A 75 13.88 -3.67 7.62
CA GLU A 75 14.37 -3.41 8.98
C GLU A 75 13.24 -3.44 10.01
N TRP A 76 12.06 -2.93 9.67
CA TRP A 76 10.86 -2.92 10.52
C TRP A 76 9.66 -3.49 9.77
N VAL A 77 8.85 -4.26 10.47
CA VAL A 77 7.58 -4.82 9.97
C VAL A 77 6.51 -4.65 11.04
N ALA A 78 5.37 -4.13 10.66
CA ALA A 78 4.18 -4.09 11.51
C ALA A 78 2.94 -4.56 10.72
N PRO A 79 2.14 -5.50 11.25
CA PRO A 79 2.35 -6.20 12.52
C PRO A 79 3.52 -7.17 12.46
N ASN A 80 4.09 -7.51 13.62
CA ASN A 80 5.22 -8.46 13.71
C ASN A 80 4.82 -9.91 13.39
N GLU A 81 3.55 -10.23 13.52
CA GLU A 81 3.02 -11.57 13.32
C GLU A 81 1.88 -11.56 12.31
N GLY A 82 1.66 -12.67 11.64
CA GLY A 82 0.56 -12.84 10.69
C GLY A 82 0.81 -12.19 9.32
N THR A 83 2.05 -11.83 9.01
CA THR A 83 2.46 -11.32 7.69
C THR A 83 3.48 -12.23 7.04
N SER A 84 3.53 -12.21 5.72
CA SER A 84 4.53 -12.95 4.92
C SER A 84 5.86 -12.21 4.78
N THR A 85 5.97 -11.00 5.32
CA THR A 85 7.20 -10.19 5.28
C THR A 85 7.89 -10.23 6.64
N PHE A 86 9.19 -10.45 6.65
CA PHE A 86 9.99 -10.59 7.88
C PHE A 86 11.16 -9.61 7.88
N VAL A 87 11.57 -9.20 9.09
CA VAL A 87 12.80 -8.42 9.28
C VAL A 87 13.98 -9.21 8.74
N GLY A 88 14.81 -8.55 7.94
CA GLY A 88 15.94 -9.15 7.26
C GLY A 88 15.67 -9.62 5.84
N ASP A 89 14.41 -9.65 5.43
CA ASP A 89 14.04 -9.96 4.05
C ASP A 89 14.66 -8.95 3.08
N GLN A 90 15.02 -9.43 1.90
CA GLN A 90 15.53 -8.61 0.81
C GLN A 90 14.44 -8.46 -0.26
N LEU A 91 14.07 -7.22 -0.59
CA LEU A 91 13.18 -6.97 -1.71
C LEU A 91 13.83 -7.41 -3.03
N ALA A 92 13.06 -8.05 -3.88
CA ALA A 92 13.53 -8.60 -5.14
C ALA A 92 12.52 -8.33 -6.28
N GLY A 93 12.95 -8.53 -7.52
CA GLY A 93 12.10 -8.41 -8.71
C GLY A 93 11.45 -7.03 -8.83
N ASN A 94 10.15 -7.00 -9.12
CA ASN A 94 9.39 -5.76 -9.29
C ASN A 94 9.39 -4.87 -8.04
N ARG A 95 9.43 -5.45 -6.87
CA ARG A 95 9.49 -4.70 -5.60
C ARG A 95 10.80 -3.93 -5.47
N TRP A 96 11.90 -4.58 -5.75
CA TRP A 96 13.22 -3.96 -5.74
C TRP A 96 13.36 -2.87 -6.79
N SER A 97 12.94 -3.14 -8.03
CA SER A 97 12.97 -2.16 -9.12
C SER A 97 12.13 -0.93 -8.80
N ALA A 98 10.95 -1.12 -8.20
CA ALA A 98 10.07 -0.02 -7.79
C ALA A 98 10.69 0.81 -6.66
N LEU A 99 11.34 0.19 -5.68
CA LEU A 99 12.05 0.91 -4.62
C LEU A 99 13.18 1.76 -5.18
N GLN A 100 14.00 1.19 -6.07
CA GLN A 100 15.08 1.93 -6.73
C GLN A 100 14.57 3.14 -7.48
N GLU A 101 13.46 3.00 -8.21
CA GLU A 101 12.84 4.10 -8.95
C GLU A 101 12.29 5.17 -8.00
N ALA A 102 11.60 4.79 -6.92
CA ALA A 102 11.09 5.72 -5.92
C ALA A 102 12.23 6.54 -5.28
N LEU A 103 13.33 5.88 -4.94
CA LEU A 103 14.52 6.55 -4.39
C LEU A 103 15.14 7.50 -5.41
N ARG A 104 15.20 7.11 -6.69
CA ARG A 104 15.75 7.92 -7.77
C ARG A 104 14.95 9.19 -8.00
N ILE A 105 13.61 9.06 -8.12
CA ILE A 105 12.73 10.22 -8.39
C ILE A 105 12.37 11.00 -7.12
N ARG A 106 12.65 10.45 -5.93
CA ARG A 106 12.35 11.03 -4.61
C ARG A 106 10.88 11.38 -4.43
N ARG A 107 10.01 10.50 -4.92
CA ARG A 107 8.56 10.63 -4.85
C ARG A 107 7.94 9.29 -4.51
N GLU A 108 6.71 9.36 -3.98
CA GLU A 108 5.88 8.17 -3.82
C GLU A 108 5.67 7.45 -5.16
N LEU A 109 5.63 6.14 -5.09
CA LEU A 109 5.45 5.28 -6.24
C LEU A 109 4.63 4.05 -5.83
N VAL A 110 3.76 3.61 -6.73
CA VAL A 110 3.08 2.31 -6.59
C VAL A 110 3.80 1.30 -7.47
N SER A 111 4.21 0.17 -6.90
CA SER A 111 4.88 -0.88 -7.66
C SER A 111 3.94 -1.52 -8.68
N PRO A 112 4.47 -2.13 -9.76
CA PRO A 112 3.72 -3.13 -10.48
C PRO A 112 3.24 -4.24 -9.54
N ASP A 113 2.18 -4.95 -9.94
CA ASP A 113 1.70 -6.04 -9.13
C ASP A 113 2.71 -7.20 -9.07
N TYR A 114 2.67 -7.89 -7.95
CA TYR A 114 3.39 -9.14 -7.73
C TYR A 114 2.44 -10.12 -7.04
N ARG A 115 2.77 -11.40 -7.03
CA ARG A 115 1.90 -12.40 -6.43
C ARG A 115 2.40 -12.88 -5.09
N ASP A 116 1.50 -12.84 -4.11
CA ASP A 116 1.61 -13.61 -2.89
C ASP A 116 0.86 -14.94 -3.09
N ASN A 117 1.43 -16.05 -2.62
CA ASN A 117 0.85 -17.38 -2.81
C ASN A 117 -0.50 -17.56 -2.11
N THR A 118 -0.75 -16.81 -1.05
CA THR A 118 -1.97 -16.89 -0.24
C THR A 118 -2.95 -15.77 -0.58
N LEU A 119 -2.45 -14.56 -0.80
CA LEU A 119 -3.25 -13.34 -0.89
C LEU A 119 -3.51 -12.89 -2.35
N GLY A 120 -2.89 -13.57 -3.33
CA GLY A 120 -3.04 -13.22 -4.75
C GLY A 120 -2.26 -11.97 -5.16
N PRO A 121 -2.83 -11.12 -6.03
CA PRO A 121 -2.13 -9.93 -6.52
C PRO A 121 -1.95 -8.89 -5.40
N MET A 122 -0.73 -8.38 -5.33
CA MET A 122 -0.28 -7.38 -4.35
C MET A 122 0.40 -6.23 -5.05
N HIS A 123 0.40 -5.05 -4.44
CA HIS A 123 1.39 -4.02 -4.75
C HIS A 123 1.89 -3.30 -3.52
N ASP A 124 3.03 -2.65 -3.69
CA ASP A 124 3.64 -1.80 -2.69
C ASP A 124 3.34 -0.34 -3.00
N ILE A 125 2.87 0.40 -1.99
CA ILE A 125 2.84 1.86 -2.02
C ILE A 125 4.10 2.31 -1.31
N ILE A 126 5.01 2.95 -2.04
CA ILE A 126 6.37 3.25 -1.59
C ILE A 126 6.52 4.75 -1.36
N LEU A 127 6.90 5.13 -0.15
CA LEU A 127 7.24 6.51 0.20
C LEU A 127 8.73 6.58 0.55
N PRO A 128 9.59 7.15 -0.34
CA PRO A 128 10.99 7.34 -0.02
C PRO A 128 11.17 8.44 1.04
N VAL A 129 12.16 8.27 1.90
CA VAL A 129 12.49 9.22 2.98
C VAL A 129 13.93 9.67 2.80
N GLN A 130 14.11 10.99 2.79
CA GLN A 130 15.42 11.63 2.70
C GLN A 130 15.64 12.58 3.87
N ARG A 131 16.91 12.84 4.16
CA ARG A 131 17.33 13.95 5.01
C ARG A 131 18.34 14.79 4.23
N GLY A 132 17.92 15.98 3.77
CA GLY A 132 18.72 16.77 2.84
C GLY A 132 18.95 16.01 1.54
N SER A 133 20.20 15.78 1.16
CA SER A 133 20.56 15.02 -0.05
C SER A 133 20.75 13.52 0.20
N ALA A 134 20.67 13.07 1.47
CA ALA A 134 20.88 11.67 1.84
C ALA A 134 19.57 10.88 1.79
N ASP A 135 19.56 9.77 1.05
CA ASP A 135 18.47 8.80 1.09
C ASP A 135 18.58 7.96 2.37
N LEU A 136 17.49 7.85 3.13
CA LEU A 136 17.45 7.08 4.37
C LEU A 136 16.85 5.70 4.17
N GLY A 137 15.93 5.56 3.25
CA GLY A 137 15.16 4.36 2.99
C GLY A 137 13.76 4.69 2.54
N ALA A 138 12.81 3.80 2.76
CA ALA A 138 11.41 4.03 2.42
C ALA A 138 10.46 3.33 3.39
N PHE A 139 9.29 3.94 3.61
CA PHE A 139 8.12 3.25 4.15
C PHE A 139 7.30 2.66 3.01
N ILE A 140 6.84 1.45 3.20
CA ILE A 140 6.05 0.71 2.22
C ILE A 140 4.79 0.19 2.87
N ALA A 141 3.63 0.48 2.26
CA ALA A 141 2.37 -0.18 2.56
C ALA A 141 2.18 -1.34 1.59
N VAL A 142 2.12 -2.54 2.12
CA VAL A 142 1.92 -3.78 1.34
C VAL A 142 0.42 -3.99 1.17
N GLN A 143 -0.09 -3.78 -0.04
CA GLN A 143 -1.52 -3.76 -0.33
C GLN A 143 -1.98 -4.99 -1.09
N SER A 144 -3.08 -5.61 -0.64
CA SER A 144 -3.81 -6.65 -1.36
C SER A 144 -4.85 -6.01 -2.29
N LEU A 145 -4.79 -6.34 -3.57
CA LEU A 145 -5.79 -5.87 -4.54
C LEU A 145 -7.18 -6.43 -4.26
N GLU A 146 -7.26 -7.71 -3.93
CA GLU A 146 -8.53 -8.33 -3.54
C GLU A 146 -9.09 -7.69 -2.27
N GLY A 147 -8.23 -7.42 -1.28
CA GLY A 147 -8.60 -6.72 -0.06
C GLY A 147 -9.13 -5.32 -0.33
N LEU A 148 -8.49 -4.58 -1.23
CA LEU A 148 -8.92 -3.24 -1.65
C LEU A 148 -10.31 -3.28 -2.28
N LEU A 149 -10.55 -4.21 -3.19
CA LEU A 149 -11.87 -4.36 -3.83
C LEU A 149 -12.95 -4.72 -2.81
N ARG A 150 -12.69 -5.65 -1.89
CA ARG A 150 -13.65 -6.00 -0.83
C ARG A 150 -13.94 -4.82 0.11
N ALA A 151 -12.94 -4.03 0.45
CA ALA A 151 -13.07 -2.90 1.37
C ALA A 151 -13.81 -1.71 0.73
N THR A 152 -13.70 -1.54 -0.58
CA THR A 152 -14.22 -0.36 -1.29
C THR A 152 -15.56 -0.59 -1.97
N LEU A 153 -15.86 -1.82 -2.38
CA LEU A 153 -17.07 -2.15 -3.12
C LEU A 153 -18.11 -2.77 -2.19
N PRO A 154 -19.35 -2.23 -2.14
CA PRO A 154 -20.43 -2.86 -1.41
C PRO A 154 -20.70 -4.28 -1.92
N ALA A 155 -21.14 -5.18 -1.05
CA ALA A 155 -21.52 -6.54 -1.42
C ALA A 155 -22.56 -6.59 -2.56
N VAL A 156 -23.48 -5.63 -2.59
CA VAL A 156 -24.47 -5.46 -3.66
C VAL A 156 -23.81 -5.19 -5.01
N PHE A 157 -22.73 -4.40 -5.03
CA PHE A 157 -21.97 -4.12 -6.25
C PHE A 157 -21.28 -5.38 -6.77
N THR A 158 -20.58 -6.10 -5.91
CA THR A 158 -19.88 -7.35 -6.28
C THR A 158 -20.82 -8.47 -6.68
N ALA A 159 -22.04 -8.52 -6.10
CA ALA A 159 -23.06 -9.48 -6.49
C ALA A 159 -23.70 -9.16 -7.85
N ARG A 160 -23.73 -7.88 -8.24
CA ARG A 160 -24.34 -7.42 -9.49
C ARG A 160 -23.40 -7.50 -10.69
N TYR A 161 -22.11 -7.33 -10.46
CA TYR A 161 -21.09 -7.28 -11.51
C TYR A 161 -19.98 -8.29 -11.27
N SER A 162 -19.52 -8.91 -12.34
CA SER A 162 -18.30 -9.71 -12.31
C SER A 162 -17.11 -8.77 -12.50
N LEU A 163 -16.26 -8.65 -11.49
CA LEU A 163 -15.09 -7.79 -11.50
C LEU A 163 -13.83 -8.62 -11.77
N THR A 164 -13.06 -8.18 -12.75
CA THR A 164 -11.78 -8.76 -13.06
C THR A 164 -10.71 -7.67 -13.01
N VAL A 165 -9.65 -7.92 -12.26
CA VAL A 165 -8.47 -7.05 -12.29
C VAL A 165 -7.70 -7.38 -13.56
N VAL A 166 -7.61 -6.41 -14.47
CA VAL A 166 -6.84 -6.52 -15.71
C VAL A 166 -5.52 -5.79 -15.53
N ASN A 167 -4.41 -6.48 -15.76
CA ASN A 167 -3.06 -5.92 -15.74
C ASN A 167 -2.69 -5.32 -17.09
#